data_00e9db796692430e345d63eb2557af7e
#
_entry.id   00e9db796692430e345d63eb2557af7e
#
_cell.length_a   1.000
_cell.length_b   1.000
_cell.length_c   1.000
_cell.angle_alpha   90.00
_cell.angle_beta   90.00
_cell.angle_gamma   90.00
#
_symmetry.space_group_name_H-M   'P 1'
#
loop_
_entity.id
_entity.type
_entity.pdbx_description
1 polymer ?
#
loop_
_entity_poly.entity_id
_entity_poly.type
_entity_poly.pdbx_seq_one_letter_code
_entity_poly.pdbx_strand_id
1 'polypeptide(L)'
;EKYQDNDKAYDTDIYTRPEIERILKVAFDFAMKRNKHLTVVDKANVLASSRLWRQIAKEMEPQYPEVNVDYMFIDNASMRVLTEPTFFDVIVTENTFGDILTDETSCITGSMGLQPSSSLGEHTPLFEPVHGSWPQAAGKNLANPVAQILSAAMLLEHFGLKEEGALIRKAVDASLDANVRTPEIQVEGGKQYGTTEVGEWIVNYIKNA
;
A
#
# COMPACT_ATOMS: atom_id res chain seq x y z
N GLU A 1 12.28 -21.90 10.13
CA GLU A 1 13.49 -22.59 9.61
C GLU A 1 13.62 -22.39 8.11
N LYS A 2 14.83 -22.32 7.62
CA LYS A 2 15.14 -22.36 6.19
C LYS A 2 16.36 -23.26 5.94
N TYR A 3 16.40 -23.87 4.78
CA TYR A 3 17.47 -24.77 4.39
C TYR A 3 17.60 -24.78 2.87
N GLN A 4 18.81 -24.89 2.39
CA GLN A 4 19.13 -25.09 0.98
C GLN A 4 20.39 -25.89 0.80
N ASP A 5 20.36 -26.88 -0.10
CA ASP A 5 21.52 -27.53 -0.71
C ASP A 5 21.32 -27.60 -2.24
N ASN A 6 22.02 -28.50 -2.93
CA ASN A 6 21.92 -28.63 -4.40
C ASN A 6 20.62 -29.32 -4.85
N ASP A 7 19.96 -30.07 -3.97
CA ASP A 7 18.80 -30.93 -4.32
C ASP A 7 17.53 -30.56 -3.60
N LYS A 8 17.62 -29.81 -2.48
CA LYS A 8 16.48 -29.46 -1.65
C LYS A 8 16.63 -28.08 -1.04
N ALA A 9 15.52 -27.33 -1.06
CA ALA A 9 15.38 -26.08 -0.31
C ALA A 9 13.99 -25.98 0.32
N TYR A 10 13.90 -25.39 1.51
CA TYR A 10 12.63 -25.02 2.13
C TYR A 10 12.77 -23.79 3.02
N ASP A 11 11.70 -23.01 3.11
CA ASP A 11 11.49 -21.94 4.08
C ASP A 11 10.23 -22.24 4.90
N THR A 12 10.23 -21.82 6.17
CA THR A 12 9.07 -21.99 7.04
C THR A 12 8.39 -20.65 7.22
N ASP A 13 7.13 -20.57 6.79
CA ASP A 13 6.23 -19.45 7.03
C ASP A 13 5.46 -19.69 8.33
N ILE A 14 5.57 -18.76 9.29
CA ILE A 14 4.95 -18.86 10.61
C ILE A 14 4.23 -17.55 10.93
N TYR A 15 2.94 -17.67 11.26
CA TYR A 15 2.13 -16.62 11.83
C TYR A 15 1.49 -17.08 13.13
N THR A 16 1.56 -16.24 14.15
CA THR A 16 0.91 -16.49 15.44
C THR A 16 -0.40 -15.71 15.55
N ARG A 17 -1.29 -16.20 16.40
CA ARG A 17 -2.58 -15.53 16.65
C ARG A 17 -2.45 -14.04 16.99
N PRO A 18 -1.57 -13.60 17.93
CA PRO A 18 -1.45 -12.18 18.26
C PRO A 18 -0.99 -11.30 17.07
N GLU A 19 -0.14 -11.83 16.21
CA GLU A 19 0.31 -11.11 15.00
C GLU A 19 -0.84 -10.91 14.02
N ILE A 20 -1.63 -11.95 13.81
CA ILE A 20 -2.79 -11.92 12.90
C ILE A 20 -3.88 -11.00 13.47
N GLU A 21 -4.22 -11.10 14.76
CA GLU A 21 -5.20 -10.23 15.40
C GLU A 21 -4.82 -8.76 15.33
N ARG A 22 -3.54 -8.44 15.50
CA ARG A 22 -3.03 -7.08 15.42
C ARG A 22 -3.25 -6.44 14.04
N ILE A 23 -2.90 -7.14 12.97
CA ILE A 23 -3.08 -6.61 11.62
C ILE A 23 -4.55 -6.60 11.18
N LEU A 24 -5.31 -7.61 11.54
CA LEU A 24 -6.75 -7.64 11.27
C LEU A 24 -7.48 -6.49 11.95
N LYS A 25 -7.12 -6.18 13.21
CA LYS A 25 -7.67 -5.00 13.89
C LYS A 25 -7.40 -3.71 13.09
N VAL A 26 -6.18 -3.52 12.61
CA VAL A 26 -5.83 -2.37 11.76
C VAL A 26 -6.70 -2.34 10.50
N ALA A 27 -6.87 -3.48 9.84
CA ALA A 27 -7.67 -3.59 8.62
C ALA A 27 -9.15 -3.27 8.86
N PHE A 28 -9.75 -3.80 9.91
CA PHE A 28 -11.12 -3.48 10.30
C PHE A 28 -11.29 -2.00 10.67
N ASP A 29 -10.35 -1.43 11.44
CA ASP A 29 -10.37 -0.01 11.81
C ASP A 29 -10.24 0.91 10.56
N PHE A 30 -9.48 0.50 9.55
CA PHE A 30 -9.43 1.21 8.27
C PHE A 30 -10.76 1.06 7.49
N ALA A 31 -11.31 -0.13 7.40
CA ALA A 31 -12.59 -0.36 6.73
C ALA A 31 -13.71 0.49 7.36
N MET A 32 -13.77 0.58 8.69
CA MET A 32 -14.74 1.43 9.40
C MET A 32 -14.65 2.91 9.03
N LYS A 33 -13.46 3.39 8.67
CA LYS A 33 -13.23 4.79 8.27
C LYS A 33 -13.45 5.05 6.78
N ARG A 34 -13.65 3.98 6.00
CA ARG A 34 -13.82 4.00 4.54
C ARG A 34 -15.22 3.50 4.14
N ASN A 35 -15.31 2.70 3.09
CA ASN A 35 -16.59 2.21 2.56
C ASN A 35 -17.13 0.97 3.29
N LYS A 36 -16.53 0.59 4.44
CA LYS A 36 -16.93 -0.55 5.26
C LYS A 36 -16.90 -1.88 4.51
N HIS A 37 -15.93 -2.04 3.63
CA HIS A 37 -15.69 -3.27 2.89
C HIS A 37 -14.25 -3.76 3.12
N LEU A 38 -14.10 -4.98 3.60
CA LEU A 38 -12.82 -5.63 3.88
C LEU A 38 -12.73 -6.94 3.09
N THR A 39 -11.71 -7.07 2.26
CA THR A 39 -11.38 -8.35 1.58
C THR A 39 -10.19 -9.00 2.27
N VAL A 40 -10.41 -10.17 2.87
CA VAL A 40 -9.38 -11.01 3.46
C VAL A 40 -8.83 -11.92 2.36
N VAL A 41 -7.59 -11.69 1.98
CA VAL A 41 -6.92 -12.44 0.90
C VAL A 41 -5.96 -13.45 1.50
N ASP A 42 -6.08 -14.70 1.10
CA ASP A 42 -5.31 -15.82 1.63
C ASP A 42 -5.13 -16.97 0.63
N LYS A 43 -4.52 -18.07 1.05
CA LYS A 43 -4.45 -19.35 0.31
C LYS A 43 -4.89 -20.52 1.19
N ALA A 44 -6.02 -20.39 1.87
CA ALA A 44 -6.51 -21.34 2.87
C ALA A 44 -6.79 -22.75 2.32
N ASN A 45 -7.02 -22.88 1.01
CA ASN A 45 -7.14 -24.18 0.36
C ASN A 45 -5.82 -24.99 0.32
N VAL A 46 -4.67 -24.32 0.52
CA VAL A 46 -3.34 -24.94 0.49
C VAL A 46 -2.61 -24.79 1.83
N LEU A 47 -2.49 -23.56 2.36
CA LEU A 47 -1.62 -23.23 3.47
C LEU A 47 -2.32 -23.31 4.82
N ALA A 48 -1.61 -23.88 5.81
CA ALA A 48 -2.08 -23.94 7.19
C ALA A 48 -2.09 -22.55 7.85
N SER A 49 -1.07 -21.72 7.58
CA SER A 49 -1.00 -20.32 8.02
C SER A 49 -2.24 -19.54 7.55
N SER A 50 -2.58 -19.62 6.27
CA SER A 50 -3.78 -18.98 5.70
C SER A 50 -5.10 -19.48 6.31
N ARG A 51 -5.19 -20.76 6.68
CA ARG A 51 -6.38 -21.27 7.39
C ARG A 51 -6.54 -20.64 8.78
N LEU A 52 -5.43 -20.43 9.50
CA LEU A 52 -5.42 -19.73 10.77
C LEU A 52 -5.84 -18.26 10.61
N TRP A 53 -5.31 -17.58 9.61
CA TRP A 53 -5.69 -16.21 9.26
C TRP A 53 -7.19 -16.07 9.03
N ARG A 54 -7.77 -16.91 8.18
CA ARG A 54 -9.20 -16.93 7.86
C ARG A 54 -10.06 -17.26 9.09
N GLN A 55 -9.61 -18.17 9.93
CA GLN A 55 -10.31 -18.52 11.17
C GLN A 55 -10.38 -17.31 12.10
N ILE A 56 -9.25 -16.64 12.36
CA ILE A 56 -9.18 -15.50 13.26
C ILE A 56 -9.99 -14.31 12.72
N ALA A 57 -9.92 -14.05 11.40
CA ALA A 57 -10.74 -13.03 10.77
C ALA A 57 -12.24 -13.25 11.04
N LYS A 58 -12.74 -14.48 10.87
CA LYS A 58 -14.13 -14.84 11.16
C LYS A 58 -14.51 -14.71 12.65
N GLU A 59 -13.57 -14.97 13.55
CA GLU A 59 -13.77 -14.78 14.99
C GLU A 59 -13.86 -13.28 15.36
N MET A 60 -13.23 -12.41 14.58
CA MET A 60 -13.25 -10.95 14.80
C MET A 60 -14.44 -10.24 14.14
N GLU A 61 -15.00 -10.75 13.04
CA GLU A 61 -16.14 -10.14 12.33
C GLU A 61 -17.30 -9.68 13.24
N PRO A 62 -17.74 -10.45 14.24
CA PRO A 62 -18.84 -10.02 15.10
C PRO A 62 -18.58 -8.74 15.90
N GLN A 63 -17.31 -8.34 16.03
CA GLN A 63 -16.92 -7.09 16.69
C GLN A 63 -17.07 -5.87 15.78
N TYR A 64 -17.22 -6.09 14.45
CA TYR A 64 -17.32 -5.06 13.43
C TYR A 64 -18.56 -5.27 12.54
N PRO A 65 -19.78 -5.26 13.11
CA PRO A 65 -21.01 -5.66 12.39
C PRO A 65 -21.37 -4.75 11.20
N GLU A 66 -20.75 -3.58 11.09
CA GLU A 66 -20.95 -2.66 9.99
C GLU A 66 -20.02 -2.93 8.79
N VAL A 67 -19.00 -3.78 8.97
CA VAL A 67 -18.04 -4.09 7.91
C VAL A 67 -18.51 -5.32 7.14
N ASN A 68 -18.67 -5.17 5.83
CA ASN A 68 -18.88 -6.30 4.94
C ASN A 68 -17.54 -6.98 4.66
N VAL A 69 -17.43 -8.28 4.95
CA VAL A 69 -16.18 -9.04 4.83
C VAL A 69 -16.29 -10.08 3.74
N ASP A 70 -15.40 -10.01 2.75
CA ASP A 70 -15.21 -11.02 1.72
C ASP A 70 -13.92 -11.81 1.94
N TYR A 71 -13.96 -13.09 1.58
CA TYR A 71 -12.81 -14.00 1.63
C TYR A 71 -12.42 -14.43 0.22
N MET A 72 -11.20 -14.15 -0.18
CA MET A 72 -10.72 -14.42 -1.53
C MET A 72 -9.37 -15.15 -1.49
N PHE A 73 -9.18 -16.13 -2.38
CA PHE A 73 -7.85 -16.70 -2.59
C PHE A 73 -6.98 -15.73 -3.38
N ILE A 74 -5.68 -15.70 -3.05
CA ILE A 74 -4.71 -14.77 -3.66
C ILE A 74 -4.69 -14.84 -5.19
N ASP A 75 -4.82 -16.03 -5.76
CA ASP A 75 -4.87 -16.23 -7.22
C ASP A 75 -6.08 -15.55 -7.87
N ASN A 76 -7.23 -15.53 -7.20
CA ASN A 76 -8.41 -14.80 -7.66
C ASN A 76 -8.25 -13.28 -7.41
N ALA A 77 -7.70 -12.89 -6.26
CA ALA A 77 -7.46 -11.48 -5.95
C ALA A 77 -6.52 -10.83 -6.97
N SER A 78 -5.45 -11.51 -7.33
CA SER A 78 -4.46 -11.09 -8.32
C SER A 78 -5.09 -10.80 -9.70
N MET A 79 -6.01 -11.63 -10.16
CA MET A 79 -6.76 -11.34 -11.39
C MET A 79 -7.74 -10.17 -11.20
N ARG A 80 -8.46 -10.18 -10.07
CA ARG A 80 -9.58 -9.27 -9.86
C ARG A 80 -9.13 -7.82 -9.58
N VAL A 81 -7.98 -7.60 -8.96
CA VAL A 81 -7.46 -6.25 -8.76
C VAL A 81 -7.17 -5.53 -10.07
N LEU A 82 -6.87 -6.26 -11.14
CA LEU A 82 -6.63 -5.69 -12.47
C LEU A 82 -7.92 -5.52 -13.28
N THR A 83 -8.86 -6.46 -13.14
CA THR A 83 -10.10 -6.46 -13.95
C THR A 83 -11.23 -5.66 -13.32
N GLU A 84 -11.31 -5.64 -12.01
CA GLU A 84 -12.36 -4.98 -11.22
C GLU A 84 -11.77 -4.24 -10.00
N PRO A 85 -10.82 -3.28 -10.17
CA PRO A 85 -10.15 -2.63 -9.04
C PRO A 85 -11.11 -1.93 -8.09
N THR A 86 -12.23 -1.42 -8.59
CA THR A 86 -13.26 -0.72 -7.79
C THR A 86 -14.07 -1.64 -6.87
N PHE A 87 -13.92 -2.96 -7.01
CA PHE A 87 -14.52 -3.92 -6.07
C PHE A 87 -13.88 -3.80 -4.68
N PHE A 88 -12.59 -3.51 -4.62
CA PHE A 88 -11.84 -3.48 -3.37
C PHE A 88 -11.91 -2.12 -2.70
N ASP A 89 -11.99 -2.12 -1.37
CA ASP A 89 -11.82 -0.94 -0.53
C ASP A 89 -10.61 -1.10 0.39
N VAL A 90 -10.66 -2.07 1.30
CA VAL A 90 -9.52 -2.47 2.13
C VAL A 90 -9.21 -3.94 1.86
N ILE A 91 -7.95 -4.24 1.60
CA ILE A 91 -7.46 -5.61 1.48
C ILE A 91 -6.54 -5.90 2.67
N VAL A 92 -6.72 -7.05 3.31
CA VAL A 92 -5.78 -7.58 4.29
C VAL A 92 -5.27 -8.94 3.83
N THR A 93 -3.95 -9.13 3.92
CA THR A 93 -3.30 -10.37 3.54
C THR A 93 -1.98 -10.54 4.31
N GLU A 94 -1.39 -11.71 4.23
CA GLU A 94 -0.07 -11.97 4.79
C GLU A 94 1.04 -11.27 3.96
N ASN A 95 2.27 -11.26 4.48
CA ASN A 95 3.38 -10.45 3.94
C ASN A 95 3.72 -10.80 2.48
N THR A 96 3.97 -12.07 2.17
CA THR A 96 4.44 -12.48 0.83
C THR A 96 3.39 -12.19 -0.25
N PHE A 97 2.13 -12.49 0.04
CA PHE A 97 1.04 -12.19 -0.90
C PHE A 97 0.79 -10.69 -1.03
N GLY A 98 0.90 -9.95 0.09
CA GLY A 98 0.73 -8.51 0.11
C GLY A 98 1.80 -7.78 -0.70
N ASP A 99 3.05 -8.22 -0.59
CA ASP A 99 4.17 -7.67 -1.34
C ASP A 99 3.94 -7.80 -2.86
N ILE A 100 3.61 -9.01 -3.32
CA ILE A 100 3.33 -9.28 -4.74
C ILE A 100 2.09 -8.52 -5.23
N LEU A 101 0.99 -8.55 -4.45
CA LEU A 101 -0.26 -7.90 -4.83
C LEU A 101 -0.12 -6.37 -4.86
N THR A 102 0.70 -5.80 -4.00
CA THR A 102 0.99 -4.36 -3.99
C THR A 102 1.70 -3.93 -5.28
N ASP A 103 2.71 -4.68 -5.70
CA ASP A 103 3.43 -4.42 -6.94
C ASP A 103 2.50 -4.55 -8.16
N GLU A 104 1.65 -5.58 -8.17
CA GLU A 104 0.65 -5.78 -9.21
C GLU A 104 -0.35 -4.61 -9.28
N THR A 105 -0.84 -4.13 -8.13
CA THR A 105 -1.76 -2.98 -8.07
C THR A 105 -1.10 -1.67 -8.49
N SER A 106 0.24 -1.55 -8.41
CA SER A 106 0.96 -0.38 -8.90
C SER A 106 0.75 -0.13 -10.40
N CYS A 107 0.46 -1.19 -11.15
CA CYS A 107 0.14 -1.08 -12.58
C CYS A 107 -1.14 -0.28 -12.84
N ILE A 108 -2.09 -0.24 -11.90
CA ILE A 108 -3.34 0.52 -12.02
C ILE A 108 -3.06 2.03 -11.99
N THR A 109 -2.14 2.45 -11.14
CA THR A 109 -1.72 3.85 -11.01
C THR A 109 -0.62 4.24 -12.01
N GLY A 110 0.02 3.26 -12.63
CA GLY A 110 1.07 3.42 -13.64
C GLY A 110 2.49 3.57 -13.07
N SER A 111 2.68 3.64 -11.75
CA SER A 111 4.01 3.71 -11.14
C SER A 111 4.00 3.34 -9.65
N MET A 112 4.99 2.56 -9.22
CA MET A 112 5.29 2.36 -7.79
C MET A 112 5.72 3.68 -7.11
N GLY A 113 6.24 4.63 -7.87
CA GLY A 113 6.61 5.98 -7.41
C GLY A 113 5.41 6.83 -6.93
N LEU A 114 4.18 6.32 -7.02
CA LEU A 114 2.96 6.93 -6.50
C LEU A 114 2.45 6.27 -5.22
N GLN A 115 3.07 5.18 -4.74
CA GLN A 115 2.56 4.39 -3.64
C GLN A 115 3.29 4.67 -2.31
N PRO A 116 2.61 5.30 -1.34
CA PRO A 116 3.12 5.45 0.01
C PRO A 116 2.98 4.15 0.80
N SER A 117 3.76 4.02 1.87
CA SER A 117 3.66 2.91 2.81
C SER A 117 3.85 3.37 4.25
N SER A 118 3.39 2.55 5.19
CA SER A 118 3.67 2.71 6.60
C SER A 118 3.74 1.37 7.32
N SER A 119 4.71 1.23 8.21
CA SER A 119 4.80 0.13 9.16
C SER A 119 4.32 0.63 10.52
N LEU A 120 3.12 0.21 10.92
CA LEU A 120 2.51 0.61 12.19
C LEU A 120 2.74 -0.48 13.23
N GLY A 121 3.53 -0.16 14.26
CA GLY A 121 3.80 -1.03 15.39
C GLY A 121 3.23 -0.48 16.69
N GLU A 122 3.54 -1.16 17.80
CA GLU A 122 3.11 -0.74 19.15
C GLU A 122 3.87 0.49 19.65
N HIS A 123 5.02 0.81 19.07
CA HIS A 123 5.90 1.89 19.52
C HIS A 123 6.10 2.93 18.42
N THR A 124 7.20 2.81 17.69
CA THR A 124 7.59 3.81 16.69
C THR A 124 7.12 3.38 15.29
N PRO A 125 6.23 4.13 14.65
CA PRO A 125 5.83 3.86 13.27
C PRO A 125 6.95 4.28 12.30
N LEU A 126 7.00 3.63 11.14
CA LEU A 126 7.85 4.00 10.01
C LEU A 126 6.95 4.37 8.82
N PHE A 127 7.32 5.46 8.12
CA PHE A 127 6.64 5.91 6.92
C PHE A 127 7.66 6.04 5.79
N GLU A 128 7.47 5.28 4.73
CA GLU A 128 8.38 5.20 3.59
C GLU A 128 7.62 4.86 2.32
N PRO A 129 8.17 5.08 1.12
CA PRO A 129 7.59 4.54 -0.12
C PRO A 129 7.54 3.02 -0.10
N VAL A 130 6.60 2.42 -0.84
CA VAL A 130 6.58 0.97 -1.09
C VAL A 130 7.85 0.52 -1.81
N HIS A 131 8.30 1.31 -2.79
CA HIS A 131 9.47 0.98 -3.61
C HIS A 131 10.80 1.08 -2.86
N GLY A 132 11.74 0.23 -3.23
CA GLY A 132 13.13 0.31 -2.76
C GLY A 132 13.93 1.48 -3.37
N SER A 133 15.25 1.48 -3.13
CA SER A 133 16.19 2.44 -3.71
C SER A 133 16.46 2.13 -5.18
N TRP A 134 16.79 3.17 -5.95
CA TRP A 134 17.21 3.07 -7.36
C TRP A 134 18.63 3.65 -7.56
N PRO A 135 19.67 2.89 -7.18
CA PRO A 135 21.04 3.42 -7.20
C PRO A 135 21.51 3.88 -8.57
N GLN A 136 21.02 3.26 -9.65
CA GLN A 136 21.39 3.60 -11.03
C GLN A 136 20.90 4.99 -11.46
N ALA A 137 19.87 5.53 -10.78
CA ALA A 137 19.32 6.88 -11.02
C ALA A 137 19.85 7.92 -10.02
N ALA A 138 20.73 7.55 -9.08
CA ALA A 138 21.28 8.47 -8.11
C ALA A 138 21.96 9.68 -8.79
N GLY A 139 21.59 10.89 -8.37
CA GLY A 139 22.10 12.15 -8.94
C GLY A 139 21.56 12.54 -10.30
N LYS A 140 20.67 11.74 -10.92
CA LYS A 140 20.13 12.02 -12.27
C LYS A 140 18.82 12.82 -12.27
N ASN A 141 18.26 13.13 -11.12
CA ASN A 141 17.00 13.87 -10.97
C ASN A 141 15.82 13.24 -11.73
N LEU A 142 15.70 11.89 -11.70
CA LEU A 142 14.70 11.13 -12.46
C LEU A 142 13.61 10.50 -11.60
N ALA A 143 13.92 10.15 -10.34
CA ALA A 143 13.01 9.41 -9.48
C ALA A 143 11.76 10.24 -9.14
N ASN A 144 10.60 9.59 -9.14
CA ASN A 144 9.35 10.21 -8.73
C ASN A 144 9.34 10.44 -7.21
N PRO A 145 9.15 11.67 -6.72
CA PRO A 145 9.15 11.96 -5.29
C PRO A 145 7.78 11.73 -4.62
N VAL A 146 6.72 11.45 -5.40
CA VAL A 146 5.33 11.49 -4.92
C VAL A 146 5.05 10.45 -3.84
N ALA A 147 5.56 9.22 -3.98
CA ALA A 147 5.37 8.18 -2.96
C ALA A 147 5.93 8.62 -1.59
N GLN A 148 7.12 9.25 -1.56
CA GLN A 148 7.71 9.78 -0.33
C GLN A 148 6.90 10.96 0.23
N ILE A 149 6.39 11.84 -0.62
CA ILE A 149 5.55 12.97 -0.23
C ILE A 149 4.22 12.47 0.37
N LEU A 150 3.62 11.46 -0.24
CA LEU A 150 2.40 10.83 0.28
C LEU A 150 2.65 10.04 1.58
N SER A 151 3.83 9.45 1.75
CA SER A 151 4.22 8.82 3.03
C SER A 151 4.35 9.87 4.14
N ALA A 152 4.82 11.08 3.82
CA ALA A 152 4.81 12.20 4.76
C ALA A 152 3.38 12.65 5.12
N ALA A 153 2.44 12.63 4.16
CA ALA A 153 1.03 12.88 4.46
C ALA A 153 0.46 11.84 5.44
N MET A 154 0.76 10.54 5.23
CA MET A 154 0.34 9.48 6.15
C MET A 154 0.92 9.67 7.56
N LEU A 155 2.17 10.13 7.67
CA LEU A 155 2.81 10.46 8.94
C LEU A 155 2.05 11.57 9.68
N LEU A 156 1.70 12.65 8.99
CA LEU A 156 0.93 13.76 9.57
C LEU A 156 -0.47 13.29 10.02
N GLU A 157 -1.16 12.54 9.19
CA GLU A 157 -2.47 11.96 9.49
C GLU A 157 -2.41 11.03 10.72
N HIS A 158 -1.34 10.24 10.86
CA HIS A 158 -1.11 9.37 12.02
C HIS A 158 -1.00 10.17 13.33
N PHE A 159 -0.34 11.32 13.30
CA PHE A 159 -0.22 12.22 14.45
C PHE A 159 -1.42 13.17 14.64
N GLY A 160 -2.50 12.97 13.90
CA GLY A 160 -3.74 13.74 14.04
C GLY A 160 -3.78 15.04 13.24
N LEU A 161 -2.73 15.37 12.49
CA LEU A 161 -2.62 16.54 11.60
C LEU A 161 -3.30 16.24 10.26
N LYS A 162 -4.64 16.06 10.33
CA LYS A 162 -5.43 15.57 9.17
C LYS A 162 -5.57 16.61 8.06
N GLU A 163 -5.67 17.88 8.42
CA GLU A 163 -5.80 18.98 7.46
C GLU A 163 -4.53 19.16 6.66
N GLU A 164 -3.37 19.06 7.33
CA GLU A 164 -2.05 19.15 6.71
C GLU A 164 -1.79 17.94 5.78
N GLY A 165 -2.14 16.74 6.23
CA GLY A 165 -2.08 15.54 5.39
C GLY A 165 -2.97 15.63 4.15
N ALA A 166 -4.21 16.11 4.31
CA ALA A 166 -5.13 16.32 3.21
C ALA A 166 -4.63 17.39 2.23
N LEU A 167 -4.00 18.46 2.73
CA LEU A 167 -3.41 19.49 1.88
C LEU A 167 -2.27 18.93 1.01
N ILE A 168 -1.40 18.09 1.57
CA ILE A 168 -0.35 17.40 0.80
C ILE A 168 -0.97 16.54 -0.30
N ARG A 169 -1.99 15.73 0.01
CA ARG A 169 -2.67 14.90 -0.99
C ARG A 169 -3.27 15.74 -2.11
N LYS A 170 -3.96 16.81 -1.75
CA LYS A 170 -4.52 17.78 -2.73
C LYS A 170 -3.43 18.40 -3.61
N ALA A 171 -2.28 18.72 -3.05
CA ALA A 171 -1.15 19.28 -3.83
C ALA A 171 -0.58 18.26 -4.81
N VAL A 172 -0.51 16.97 -4.44
CA VAL A 172 -0.13 15.88 -5.33
C VAL A 172 -1.13 15.73 -6.47
N ASP A 173 -2.43 15.64 -6.16
CA ASP A 173 -3.49 15.55 -7.19
C ASP A 173 -3.41 16.73 -8.17
N ALA A 174 -3.26 17.94 -7.65
CA ALA A 174 -3.11 19.14 -8.48
C ALA A 174 -1.85 19.13 -9.37
N SER A 175 -0.74 18.51 -8.92
CA SER A 175 0.45 18.35 -9.75
C SER A 175 0.21 17.40 -10.93
N LEU A 176 -0.52 16.32 -10.67
CA LEU A 176 -0.92 15.35 -11.69
C LEU A 176 -1.87 15.98 -12.72
N ASP A 177 -2.84 16.76 -12.28
CA ASP A 177 -3.78 17.49 -13.13
C ASP A 177 -3.08 18.55 -13.99
N ALA A 178 -2.08 19.23 -13.42
CA ALA A 178 -1.25 20.20 -14.13
C ALA A 178 -0.20 19.56 -15.06
N ASN A 179 -0.15 18.21 -15.16
CA ASN A 179 0.87 17.44 -15.89
C ASN A 179 2.30 17.72 -15.44
N VAL A 180 2.50 18.09 -14.17
CA VAL A 180 3.82 18.21 -13.55
C VAL A 180 4.23 16.84 -13.01
N ARG A 181 4.85 16.04 -13.86
CA ARG A 181 5.09 14.60 -13.65
C ARG A 181 6.50 14.21 -14.06
N THR A 182 7.03 13.21 -13.40
CA THR A 182 8.28 12.55 -13.79
C THR A 182 8.09 11.66 -15.04
N PRO A 183 9.18 11.31 -15.75
CA PRO A 183 9.07 10.64 -17.06
C PRO A 183 8.27 9.35 -17.09
N GLU A 184 8.30 8.54 -16.00
CA GLU A 184 7.65 7.23 -15.97
C GLU A 184 6.12 7.28 -15.97
N ILE A 185 5.53 8.42 -15.56
CA ILE A 185 4.07 8.63 -15.53
C ILE A 185 3.63 9.78 -16.44
N GLN A 186 4.51 10.21 -17.35
CA GLN A 186 4.23 11.32 -18.24
C GLN A 186 3.22 10.93 -19.33
N VAL A 187 2.33 11.87 -19.67
CA VAL A 187 1.44 11.71 -20.83
C VAL A 187 2.22 11.98 -22.11
N GLU A 188 1.81 11.33 -23.19
CA GLU A 188 2.45 11.48 -24.51
C GLU A 188 2.46 12.97 -24.96
N GLY A 189 3.64 13.43 -25.36
CA GLY A 189 3.84 14.84 -25.77
C GLY A 189 3.93 15.84 -24.63
N GLY A 190 3.81 15.41 -23.37
CA GLY A 190 3.93 16.28 -22.20
C GLY A 190 5.39 16.71 -21.93
N LYS A 191 5.54 17.85 -21.22
CA LYS A 191 6.85 18.29 -20.73
C LYS A 191 7.31 17.34 -19.63
N GLN A 192 8.56 16.90 -19.68
CA GLN A 192 9.18 16.09 -18.63
C GLN A 192 9.70 16.98 -17.51
N TYR A 193 9.47 16.55 -16.26
CA TYR A 193 9.95 17.20 -15.05
C TYR A 193 10.83 16.23 -14.26
N GLY A 194 11.85 16.73 -13.60
CA GLY A 194 12.69 15.95 -12.72
C GLY A 194 12.12 15.87 -11.28
N THR A 195 12.74 15.05 -10.45
CA THR A 195 12.42 14.89 -9.03
C THR A 195 12.29 16.23 -8.31
N THR A 196 13.29 17.10 -8.49
CA THR A 196 13.35 18.43 -7.85
C THR A 196 12.21 19.33 -8.29
N GLU A 197 11.95 19.41 -9.59
CA GLU A 197 10.91 20.28 -10.14
C GLU A 197 9.51 19.88 -9.68
N VAL A 198 9.22 18.57 -9.63
CA VAL A 198 7.94 18.04 -9.09
C VAL A 198 7.81 18.38 -7.60
N GLY A 199 8.86 18.14 -6.83
CA GLY A 199 8.87 18.45 -5.39
C GLY A 199 8.68 19.94 -5.11
N GLU A 200 9.41 20.82 -5.81
CA GLU A 200 9.29 22.28 -5.69
C GLU A 200 7.90 22.78 -6.07
N TRP A 201 7.30 22.22 -7.11
CA TRP A 201 5.95 22.59 -7.52
C TRP A 201 4.93 22.28 -6.42
N ILE A 202 5.00 21.08 -5.84
CA ILE A 202 4.12 20.65 -4.75
C ILE A 202 4.31 21.54 -3.50
N VAL A 203 5.56 21.84 -3.13
CA VAL A 203 5.87 22.75 -2.02
C VAL A 203 5.29 24.15 -2.26
N ASN A 204 5.42 24.67 -3.49
CA ASN A 204 4.87 25.98 -3.84
C ASN A 204 3.34 26.00 -3.79
N TYR A 205 2.69 24.92 -4.24
CA TYR A 205 1.23 24.79 -4.11
C TYR A 205 0.79 24.86 -2.63
N ILE A 206 1.45 24.09 -1.75
CA ILE A 206 1.13 24.07 -0.31
C ILE A 206 1.34 25.43 0.34
N LYS A 207 2.40 26.17 -0.02
CA LYS A 207 2.69 27.50 0.53
C LYS A 207 1.67 28.57 0.13
N ASN A 208 0.94 28.36 -0.97
CA ASN A 208 -0.02 29.32 -1.50
C ASN A 208 -1.48 28.90 -1.29
N ALA A 209 -1.72 27.78 -0.63
CA ALA A 209 -3.03 27.28 -0.25
C ALA A 209 -3.42 27.81 1.14
#